data_6b9b0d3f9559d4ab8ede861023707e66
#
_entry.id   6b9b0d3f9559d4ab8ede861023707e66
#
_cell.length_a   1.000
_cell.length_b   1.000
_cell.length_c   1.000
_cell.angle_alpha   90.00
_cell.angle_beta   90.00
_cell.angle_gamma   90.00
#
_symmetry.space_group_name_H-M   'P 1'
#
loop_
_entity.id
_entity.type
_entity.pdbx_description
1 polymer ?
#
loop_
_entity_poly.entity_id
_entity_poly.type
_entity_poly.pdbx_seq_one_letter_code
_entity_poly.pdbx_strand_id
1 'polypeptide(L)'
;MLTMIGKRLMFAIPSLIGVVIVTFLLTRALPGDPAAYFAGPAATKEAIEQIRKKLGLDKPLIEQFFRYTSDLAHGDFGNSLTTGQPVATEIRNRLPASAELTLLGLVVSIMIAIPLGMLAATRPGSWIDHLCRVTTTAGVSLPVFFTGLVLVYVFYFRLGWSPAPLGRLDVFYSAPPTVTGLYLIDALIARDFETFRSALSQLILPAATLAIFSLAPIARMTRASMLAVLASDFVRTARASGLSPSTVIVTYAFRNAMLPVITTLSMVFSFLLGANVLVEKVFAWPGIGSYAVEALISSDFAPVQGFVLTMAVMYVLLNLVIDILYGVIDPRVRLEG
;
A
#
# COMPACT_ATOMS: atom_id res chain seq x y z
N MET A 1 -11.34 12.78 20.98
CA MET A 1 -10.72 11.69 20.23
C MET A 1 -11.65 10.48 20.05
N LEU A 2 -12.18 9.85 21.11
CA LEU A 2 -13.10 8.71 20.96
C LEU A 2 -14.31 9.00 20.10
N THR A 3 -14.95 10.18 20.27
CA THR A 3 -16.10 10.62 19.46
C THR A 3 -15.74 10.81 17.98
N MET A 4 -14.55 11.36 17.71
CA MET A 4 -14.04 11.52 16.34
C MET A 4 -13.79 10.15 15.68
N ILE A 5 -13.15 9.23 16.40
CA ILE A 5 -12.93 7.86 15.91
C ILE A 5 -14.27 7.17 15.62
N GLY A 6 -15.24 7.27 16.55
CA GLY A 6 -16.57 6.68 16.38
C GLY A 6 -17.31 7.23 15.15
N LYS A 7 -17.34 8.57 14.96
CA LYS A 7 -17.90 9.18 13.76
C LYS A 7 -17.22 8.71 12.48
N ARG A 8 -15.87 8.65 12.47
CA ARG A 8 -15.13 8.20 11.29
C ARG A 8 -15.40 6.74 10.94
N LEU A 9 -15.45 5.85 11.93
CA LEU A 9 -15.85 4.45 11.72
C LEU A 9 -17.28 4.35 11.20
N MET A 10 -18.21 5.15 11.72
CA MET A 10 -19.58 5.20 11.24
C MET A 10 -19.67 5.64 9.76
N PHE A 11 -18.89 6.64 9.34
CA PHE A 11 -18.83 7.07 7.94
C PHE A 11 -18.08 6.09 7.03
N ALA A 12 -17.22 5.23 7.59
CA ALA A 12 -16.56 4.16 6.81
C ALA A 12 -17.53 3.03 6.44
N ILE A 13 -18.58 2.78 7.24
CA ILE A 13 -19.55 1.70 6.99
C ILE A 13 -20.22 1.83 5.60
N PRO A 14 -20.81 2.98 5.21
CA PRO A 14 -21.39 3.14 3.88
C PRO A 14 -20.36 2.90 2.74
N SER A 15 -19.12 3.35 2.94
CA SER A 15 -18.05 3.12 1.95
C SER A 15 -17.75 1.64 1.82
N LEU A 16 -17.62 0.91 2.92
CA LEU A 16 -17.39 -0.55 2.90
C LEU A 16 -18.57 -1.29 2.27
N ILE A 17 -19.80 -0.91 2.59
CA ILE A 17 -21.01 -1.46 1.95
C ILE A 17 -20.98 -1.21 0.44
N GLY A 18 -20.62 -0.01 0.00
CA GLY A 18 -20.44 0.32 -1.42
C GLY A 18 -19.40 -0.58 -2.09
N VAL A 19 -18.26 -0.81 -1.45
CA VAL A 19 -17.22 -1.72 -1.96
C VAL A 19 -17.74 -3.14 -2.06
N VAL A 20 -18.46 -3.64 -1.05
CA VAL A 20 -19.06 -5.00 -1.06
C VAL A 20 -20.03 -5.15 -2.23
N ILE A 21 -20.93 -4.16 -2.45
CA ILE A 21 -21.88 -4.16 -3.56
C ILE A 21 -21.14 -4.17 -4.91
N VAL A 22 -20.21 -3.23 -5.09
CA VAL A 22 -19.46 -3.10 -6.35
C VAL A 22 -18.65 -4.36 -6.65
N THR A 23 -17.96 -4.90 -5.64
CA THR A 23 -17.14 -6.12 -5.78
C THR A 23 -18.01 -7.34 -6.13
N PHE A 24 -19.18 -7.49 -5.48
CA PHE A 24 -20.14 -8.53 -5.82
C PHE A 24 -20.63 -8.42 -7.26
N LEU A 25 -21.03 -7.22 -7.69
CA LEU A 25 -21.54 -7.00 -9.06
C LEU A 25 -20.45 -7.21 -10.10
N LEU A 26 -19.23 -6.69 -9.87
CA LEU A 26 -18.11 -6.86 -10.80
C LEU A 26 -17.77 -8.32 -11.02
N THR A 27 -17.72 -9.12 -9.97
CA THR A 27 -17.41 -10.55 -10.09
C THR A 27 -18.52 -11.36 -10.81
N ARG A 28 -19.74 -10.85 -10.85
CA ARG A 28 -20.84 -11.43 -11.66
C ARG A 28 -20.89 -10.90 -13.09
N ALA A 29 -20.32 -9.72 -13.36
CA ALA A 29 -20.22 -9.12 -14.69
C ALA A 29 -18.97 -9.57 -15.47
N LEU A 30 -17.95 -10.10 -14.78
CA LEU A 30 -16.74 -10.60 -15.43
C LEU A 30 -17.05 -11.82 -16.30
N PRO A 31 -16.45 -11.91 -17.52
CA PRO A 31 -16.60 -13.07 -18.38
C PRO A 31 -15.98 -14.30 -17.72
N GLY A 32 -16.74 -15.38 -17.68
CA GLY A 32 -16.33 -16.68 -17.10
C GLY A 32 -17.46 -17.31 -16.31
N ASP A 33 -17.50 -18.63 -16.32
CA ASP A 33 -18.42 -19.42 -15.50
C ASP A 33 -17.61 -20.09 -14.38
N PRO A 34 -17.72 -19.60 -13.13
CA PRO A 34 -17.00 -20.21 -12.00
C PRO A 34 -17.29 -21.70 -11.84
N ALA A 35 -18.52 -22.14 -12.14
CA ALA A 35 -18.88 -23.54 -12.06
C ALA A 35 -18.17 -24.38 -13.14
N ALA A 36 -18.05 -23.86 -14.35
CA ALA A 36 -17.32 -24.52 -15.42
C ALA A 36 -15.82 -24.59 -15.14
N TYR A 37 -15.25 -23.49 -14.59
CA TYR A 37 -13.84 -23.46 -14.20
C TYR A 37 -13.54 -24.49 -13.09
N PHE A 38 -14.40 -24.53 -12.06
CA PHE A 38 -14.26 -25.48 -10.94
C PHE A 38 -14.43 -26.94 -11.37
N ALA A 39 -15.30 -27.19 -12.34
CA ALA A 39 -15.53 -28.51 -12.90
C ALA A 39 -14.34 -29.02 -13.74
N GLY A 40 -13.55 -28.10 -14.29
CA GLY A 40 -12.42 -28.39 -15.15
C GLY A 40 -12.77 -28.59 -16.64
N PRO A 41 -11.77 -28.56 -17.53
CA PRO A 41 -12.00 -28.52 -18.98
C PRO A 41 -12.63 -29.79 -19.57
N ALA A 42 -12.60 -30.91 -18.85
CA ALA A 42 -13.19 -32.19 -19.27
C ALA A 42 -14.54 -32.51 -18.62
N ALA A 43 -15.13 -31.56 -17.87
CA ALA A 43 -16.36 -31.79 -17.14
C ALA A 43 -17.58 -31.88 -18.07
N THR A 44 -18.53 -32.78 -17.70
CA THR A 44 -19.82 -32.84 -18.39
C THR A 44 -20.73 -31.69 -17.98
N LYS A 45 -21.73 -31.37 -18.81
CA LYS A 45 -22.71 -30.32 -18.48
C LYS A 45 -23.42 -30.58 -17.16
N GLU A 46 -23.70 -31.86 -16.87
CA GLU A 46 -24.34 -32.29 -15.64
C GLU A 46 -23.46 -32.02 -14.40
N ALA A 47 -22.15 -32.26 -14.52
CA ALA A 47 -21.20 -31.98 -13.45
C ALA A 47 -21.10 -30.46 -13.19
N ILE A 48 -21.06 -29.65 -14.23
CA ILE A 48 -21.05 -28.18 -14.13
C ILE A 48 -22.32 -27.70 -13.42
N GLU A 49 -23.49 -28.22 -13.80
CA GLU A 49 -24.76 -27.83 -13.20
C GLU A 49 -24.87 -28.23 -11.71
N GLN A 50 -24.33 -29.40 -11.34
CA GLN A 50 -24.24 -29.81 -9.92
C GLN A 50 -23.35 -28.84 -9.11
N ILE A 51 -22.22 -28.44 -9.67
CA ILE A 51 -21.32 -27.47 -9.02
C ILE A 51 -21.99 -26.11 -8.94
N ARG A 52 -22.69 -25.66 -10.01
CA ARG A 52 -23.44 -24.41 -10.02
C ARG A 52 -24.47 -24.35 -8.89
N LYS A 53 -25.23 -25.43 -8.67
CA LYS A 53 -26.16 -25.56 -7.55
C LYS A 53 -25.46 -25.59 -6.20
N LYS A 54 -24.35 -26.32 -6.07
CA LYS A 54 -23.55 -26.37 -4.84
C LYS A 54 -23.00 -25.01 -4.44
N LEU A 55 -22.57 -24.21 -5.42
CA LEU A 55 -22.09 -22.85 -5.21
C LEU A 55 -23.23 -21.82 -5.06
N GLY A 56 -24.50 -22.24 -5.25
CA GLY A 56 -25.67 -21.36 -5.18
C GLY A 56 -25.74 -20.33 -6.31
N LEU A 57 -25.08 -20.58 -7.44
CA LEU A 57 -25.07 -19.70 -8.60
C LEU A 57 -26.35 -19.80 -9.43
N ASP A 58 -27.19 -20.76 -9.15
CA ASP A 58 -28.53 -20.96 -9.72
C ASP A 58 -29.60 -20.07 -9.06
N LYS A 59 -29.28 -19.46 -7.93
CA LYS A 59 -30.19 -18.62 -7.15
C LYS A 59 -30.30 -17.20 -7.74
N PRO A 60 -31.42 -16.46 -7.47
CA PRO A 60 -31.53 -15.05 -7.80
C PRO A 60 -30.36 -14.24 -7.23
N LEU A 61 -29.89 -13.21 -7.98
CA LEU A 61 -28.74 -12.38 -7.56
C LEU A 61 -28.89 -11.79 -6.16
N ILE A 62 -30.12 -11.44 -5.77
CA ILE A 62 -30.40 -10.87 -4.45
C ILE A 62 -30.13 -11.90 -3.33
N GLU A 63 -30.51 -13.16 -3.53
CA GLU A 63 -30.26 -14.25 -2.59
C GLU A 63 -28.76 -14.55 -2.49
N GLN A 64 -28.06 -14.57 -3.62
CA GLN A 64 -26.61 -14.72 -3.67
C GLN A 64 -25.91 -13.56 -2.91
N PHE A 65 -26.41 -12.32 -3.05
CA PHE A 65 -25.85 -11.16 -2.35
C PHE A 65 -26.03 -11.24 -0.85
N PHE A 66 -27.22 -11.60 -0.37
CA PHE A 66 -27.46 -11.77 1.08
C PHE A 66 -26.61 -12.90 1.66
N ARG A 67 -26.46 -14.02 0.96
CA ARG A 67 -25.58 -15.09 1.38
C ARG A 67 -24.13 -14.62 1.46
N TYR A 68 -23.63 -13.98 0.40
CA TYR A 68 -22.29 -13.41 0.35
C TYR A 68 -22.02 -12.44 1.50
N THR A 69 -22.93 -11.51 1.77
CA THR A 69 -22.77 -10.54 2.86
C THR A 69 -22.84 -11.22 4.24
N SER A 70 -23.66 -12.26 4.40
CA SER A 70 -23.71 -13.06 5.61
C SER A 70 -22.38 -13.81 5.84
N ASP A 71 -21.85 -14.46 4.82
CA ASP A 71 -20.57 -15.18 4.90
C ASP A 71 -19.43 -14.22 5.26
N LEU A 72 -19.37 -13.03 4.62
CA LEU A 72 -18.41 -11.99 4.95
C LEU A 72 -18.51 -11.50 6.40
N ALA A 73 -19.73 -11.35 6.93
CA ALA A 73 -19.93 -10.93 8.32
C ALA A 73 -19.36 -11.93 9.33
N HIS A 74 -19.23 -13.19 8.94
CA HIS A 74 -18.59 -14.25 9.73
C HIS A 74 -17.09 -14.43 9.41
N GLY A 75 -16.52 -13.56 8.53
CA GLY A 75 -15.12 -13.64 8.14
C GLY A 75 -14.81 -14.71 7.09
N ASP A 76 -15.84 -15.30 6.49
CA ASP A 76 -15.71 -16.27 5.41
C ASP A 76 -15.67 -15.56 4.05
N PHE A 77 -14.51 -15.54 3.42
CA PHE A 77 -14.29 -15.01 2.06
C PHE A 77 -14.45 -16.08 0.99
N GLY A 78 -14.87 -17.28 1.37
CA GLY A 78 -14.90 -18.45 0.50
C GLY A 78 -13.55 -19.13 0.32
N ASN A 79 -13.52 -20.12 -0.56
CA ASN A 79 -12.32 -20.86 -0.91
C ASN A 79 -11.83 -20.45 -2.31
N SER A 80 -10.51 -20.37 -2.47
CA SER A 80 -9.88 -20.22 -3.78
C SER A 80 -10.13 -21.49 -4.60
N LEU A 81 -10.57 -21.33 -5.83
CA LEU A 81 -10.78 -22.45 -6.76
C LEU A 81 -9.44 -23.01 -7.26
N THR A 82 -8.41 -22.16 -7.30
CA THR A 82 -7.08 -22.50 -7.79
C THR A 82 -6.27 -23.26 -6.75
N THR A 83 -6.26 -22.79 -5.49
CA THR A 83 -5.45 -23.38 -4.43
C THR A 83 -6.24 -24.36 -3.53
N GLY A 84 -7.58 -24.31 -3.58
CA GLY A 84 -8.45 -25.08 -2.67
C GLY A 84 -8.43 -24.60 -1.22
N GLN A 85 -7.67 -23.55 -0.91
CA GLN A 85 -7.50 -23.04 0.46
C GLN A 85 -8.52 -21.92 0.77
N PRO A 86 -8.87 -21.73 2.07
CA PRO A 86 -9.68 -20.58 2.48
C PRO A 86 -8.97 -19.27 2.13
N VAL A 87 -9.68 -18.36 1.45
CA VAL A 87 -9.14 -17.06 1.00
C VAL A 87 -8.66 -16.22 2.20
N ALA A 88 -9.38 -16.27 3.33
CA ALA A 88 -8.96 -15.60 4.56
C ALA A 88 -7.57 -16.04 5.03
N THR A 89 -7.25 -17.33 4.94
CA THR A 89 -5.94 -17.88 5.31
C THR A 89 -4.84 -17.39 4.35
N GLU A 90 -5.11 -17.44 3.04
CA GLU A 90 -4.17 -16.96 2.03
C GLU A 90 -3.87 -15.45 2.20
N ILE A 91 -4.90 -14.63 2.42
CA ILE A 91 -4.73 -13.19 2.68
C ILE A 91 -3.91 -12.98 3.95
N ARG A 92 -4.23 -13.65 5.04
CA ARG A 92 -3.51 -13.52 6.32
C ARG A 92 -2.02 -13.84 6.17
N ASN A 93 -1.68 -14.83 5.37
CA ASN A 93 -0.30 -15.26 5.16
C ASN A 93 0.47 -14.31 4.23
N ARG A 94 -0.21 -13.67 3.27
CA ARG A 94 0.42 -12.82 2.23
C ARG A 94 0.38 -11.32 2.55
N LEU A 95 -0.61 -10.87 3.35
CA LEU A 95 -0.76 -9.46 3.72
C LEU A 95 0.50 -8.87 4.38
N PRO A 96 1.19 -9.57 5.31
CA PRO A 96 2.42 -9.04 5.91
C PRO A 96 3.52 -8.77 4.87
N ALA A 97 3.64 -9.58 3.82
CA ALA A 97 4.61 -9.36 2.77
C ALA A 97 4.34 -8.05 2.00
N SER A 98 3.09 -7.81 1.62
CA SER A 98 2.67 -6.56 0.96
C SER A 98 2.82 -5.35 1.90
N ALA A 99 2.48 -5.50 3.18
CA ALA A 99 2.61 -4.45 4.17
C ALA A 99 4.08 -4.06 4.41
N GLU A 100 4.98 -5.05 4.56
CA GLU A 100 6.42 -4.84 4.75
C GLU A 100 7.01 -4.04 3.60
N LEU A 101 6.71 -4.45 2.36
CA LEU A 101 7.18 -3.76 1.16
C LEU A 101 6.65 -2.33 1.06
N THR A 102 5.34 -2.15 1.22
CA THR A 102 4.69 -0.83 1.11
C THR A 102 5.17 0.12 2.19
N LEU A 103 5.25 -0.34 3.44
CA LEU A 103 5.68 0.48 4.57
C LEU A 103 7.15 0.88 4.43
N LEU A 104 8.03 -0.05 4.05
CA LEU A 104 9.44 0.29 3.86
C LEU A 104 9.63 1.28 2.70
N GLY A 105 8.96 1.07 1.57
CA GLY A 105 8.99 2.00 0.45
C GLY A 105 8.52 3.41 0.85
N LEU A 106 7.43 3.50 1.63
CA LEU A 106 6.92 4.77 2.15
C LEU A 106 7.90 5.43 3.13
N VAL A 107 8.45 4.67 4.08
CA VAL A 107 9.42 5.18 5.07
C VAL A 107 10.66 5.73 4.37
N VAL A 108 11.24 4.98 3.44
CA VAL A 108 12.40 5.43 2.65
C VAL A 108 12.07 6.70 1.88
N SER A 109 10.89 6.74 1.26
CA SER A 109 10.43 7.94 0.55
C SER A 109 10.30 9.16 1.47
N ILE A 110 9.69 9.02 2.64
CA ILE A 110 9.53 10.09 3.62
C ILE A 110 10.90 10.61 4.09
N MET A 111 11.81 9.68 4.41
CA MET A 111 13.16 10.02 4.90
C MET A 111 13.98 10.81 3.88
N ILE A 112 13.73 10.64 2.58
CA ILE A 112 14.41 11.37 1.51
C ILE A 112 13.62 12.61 1.10
N ALA A 113 12.32 12.47 0.84
CA ALA A 113 11.48 13.51 0.25
C ALA A 113 11.28 14.73 1.16
N ILE A 114 11.06 14.50 2.46
CA ILE A 114 10.84 15.61 3.39
C ILE A 114 12.11 16.47 3.55
N PRO A 115 13.30 15.92 3.86
CA PRO A 115 14.52 16.73 3.92
C PRO A 115 14.86 17.42 2.59
N LEU A 116 14.68 16.71 1.47
CA LEU A 116 14.92 17.28 0.13
C LEU A 116 13.99 18.47 -0.14
N GLY A 117 12.69 18.34 0.15
CA GLY A 117 11.71 19.42 -0.02
C GLY A 117 11.97 20.62 0.89
N MET A 118 12.35 20.36 2.16
CA MET A 118 12.73 21.40 3.11
C MET A 118 13.98 22.16 2.65
N LEU A 119 15.03 21.45 2.25
CA LEU A 119 16.28 22.06 1.77
C LEU A 119 16.06 22.86 0.48
N ALA A 120 15.27 22.34 -0.45
CA ALA A 120 14.90 23.03 -1.68
C ALA A 120 14.13 24.34 -1.40
N ALA A 121 13.24 24.34 -0.39
CA ALA A 121 12.47 25.53 -0.02
C ALA A 121 13.30 26.59 0.72
N THR A 122 14.33 26.18 1.48
CA THR A 122 15.19 27.13 2.21
C THR A 122 16.21 27.82 1.30
N ARG A 123 16.47 27.24 0.12
CA ARG A 123 17.45 27.78 -0.87
C ARG A 123 16.85 27.78 -2.28
N PRO A 124 15.80 28.57 -2.55
CA PRO A 124 15.15 28.60 -3.85
C PRO A 124 16.12 29.04 -4.94
N GLY A 125 16.06 28.40 -6.13
CA GLY A 125 16.97 28.64 -7.22
C GLY A 125 18.36 27.98 -7.10
N SER A 126 18.67 27.34 -5.98
CA SER A 126 19.92 26.57 -5.79
C SER A 126 19.93 25.26 -6.58
N TRP A 127 21.11 24.62 -6.66
CA TRP A 127 21.24 23.30 -7.29
C TRP A 127 20.39 22.23 -6.58
N ILE A 128 20.18 22.34 -5.24
CA ILE A 128 19.31 21.45 -4.48
C ILE A 128 17.84 21.62 -4.92
N ASP A 129 17.42 22.86 -5.15
CA ASP A 129 16.07 23.14 -5.66
C ASP A 129 15.89 22.61 -7.09
N HIS A 130 16.90 22.75 -7.94
CA HIS A 130 16.89 22.15 -9.27
C HIS A 130 16.86 20.62 -9.20
N LEU A 131 17.67 20.00 -8.34
CA LEU A 131 17.66 18.55 -8.12
C LEU A 131 16.28 18.08 -7.66
N CYS A 132 15.68 18.75 -6.67
CA CYS A 132 14.33 18.43 -6.21
C CYS A 132 13.31 18.48 -7.35
N ARG A 133 13.36 19.48 -8.22
CA ARG A 133 12.47 19.60 -9.38
C ARG A 133 12.70 18.51 -10.41
N VAL A 134 13.95 18.21 -10.74
CA VAL A 134 14.29 17.14 -11.69
C VAL A 134 13.86 15.77 -11.16
N THR A 135 14.19 15.44 -9.91
CA THR A 135 13.81 14.14 -9.31
C THR A 135 12.30 13.99 -9.18
N THR A 136 11.57 15.06 -8.82
CA THR A 136 10.10 15.02 -8.74
C THR A 136 9.43 14.93 -10.11
N THR A 137 10.03 15.44 -11.16
CA THR A 137 9.50 15.28 -12.52
C THR A 137 9.82 13.90 -13.06
N ALA A 138 11.06 13.44 -12.93
CA ALA A 138 11.49 12.13 -13.40
C ALA A 138 10.73 10.98 -12.69
N GLY A 139 10.52 11.10 -11.38
CA GLY A 139 9.86 10.05 -10.57
C GLY A 139 8.41 9.75 -10.96
N VAL A 140 7.69 10.70 -11.57
CA VAL A 140 6.31 10.50 -12.05
C VAL A 140 6.21 10.26 -13.55
N SER A 141 7.32 10.40 -14.29
CA SER A 141 7.32 10.27 -15.75
C SER A 141 7.32 8.83 -16.24
N LEU A 142 7.75 7.90 -15.41
CA LEU A 142 7.84 6.48 -15.75
C LEU A 142 6.81 5.66 -14.96
N PRO A 143 6.17 4.66 -15.58
CA PRO A 143 5.34 3.71 -14.85
C PRO A 143 6.17 2.98 -13.77
N VAL A 144 5.58 2.74 -12.60
CA VAL A 144 6.28 2.15 -11.45
C VAL A 144 6.92 0.80 -11.76
N PHE A 145 6.20 -0.07 -12.49
CA PHE A 145 6.73 -1.37 -12.87
C PHE A 145 7.93 -1.27 -13.81
N PHE A 146 7.93 -0.29 -14.72
CA PHE A 146 9.06 -0.04 -15.62
C PHE A 146 10.29 0.41 -14.84
N THR A 147 10.11 1.30 -13.87
CA THR A 147 11.19 1.69 -12.94
C THR A 147 11.77 0.45 -12.23
N GLY A 148 10.91 -0.46 -11.76
CA GLY A 148 11.35 -1.73 -11.16
C GLY A 148 12.19 -2.57 -12.10
N LEU A 149 11.74 -2.74 -13.36
CA LEU A 149 12.49 -3.49 -14.38
C LEU A 149 13.85 -2.86 -14.68
N VAL A 150 13.91 -1.52 -14.77
CA VAL A 150 15.18 -0.80 -14.97
C VAL A 150 16.13 -1.01 -13.79
N LEU A 151 15.62 -0.93 -12.54
CA LEU A 151 16.44 -1.20 -11.36
C LEU A 151 16.96 -2.64 -11.33
N VAL A 152 16.14 -3.63 -11.64
CA VAL A 152 16.57 -5.03 -11.76
C VAL A 152 17.64 -5.16 -12.84
N TYR A 153 17.42 -4.57 -14.03
CA TYR A 153 18.39 -4.64 -15.12
C TYR A 153 19.74 -4.02 -14.72
N VAL A 154 19.74 -2.85 -14.09
CA VAL A 154 20.98 -2.16 -13.71
C VAL A 154 21.65 -2.84 -12.53
N PHE A 155 20.95 -3.01 -11.41
CA PHE A 155 21.58 -3.43 -10.15
C PHE A 155 21.78 -4.93 -10.02
N TYR A 156 20.88 -5.74 -10.55
CA TYR A 156 21.05 -7.19 -10.55
C TYR A 156 21.87 -7.66 -11.78
N PHE A 157 21.38 -7.36 -13.00
CA PHE A 157 21.96 -7.96 -14.21
C PHE A 157 23.29 -7.33 -14.63
N ARG A 158 23.42 -5.99 -14.62
CA ARG A 158 24.65 -5.31 -15.10
C ARG A 158 25.74 -5.17 -14.04
N LEU A 159 25.36 -4.82 -12.82
CA LEU A 159 26.31 -4.52 -11.74
C LEU A 159 26.51 -5.68 -10.77
N GLY A 160 25.57 -6.64 -10.67
CA GLY A 160 25.64 -7.74 -9.71
C GLY A 160 25.60 -7.30 -8.24
N TRP A 161 25.04 -6.11 -7.95
CA TRP A 161 24.99 -5.54 -6.60
C TRP A 161 23.78 -6.01 -5.79
N SER A 162 22.73 -6.46 -6.46
CA SER A 162 21.51 -6.95 -5.85
C SER A 162 21.34 -8.44 -6.11
N PRO A 163 20.69 -9.20 -5.21
CA PRO A 163 20.31 -10.56 -5.46
C PRO A 163 19.27 -10.65 -6.59
N ALA A 164 19.08 -11.88 -7.11
CA ALA A 164 18.02 -12.16 -8.07
C ALA A 164 16.62 -11.86 -7.45
N PRO A 165 15.66 -11.32 -8.23
CA PRO A 165 14.33 -10.98 -7.74
C PRO A 165 13.47 -12.25 -7.56
N LEU A 166 13.71 -13.00 -6.49
CA LEU A 166 13.11 -14.31 -6.21
C LEU A 166 12.09 -14.27 -5.04
N GLY A 167 11.66 -13.11 -4.64
CA GLY A 167 10.73 -12.94 -3.53
C GLY A 167 11.40 -12.41 -2.27
N ARG A 168 10.97 -12.89 -1.08
CA ARG A 168 11.36 -12.29 0.21
C ARG A 168 12.72 -12.76 0.74
N LEU A 169 13.21 -13.90 0.28
CA LEU A 169 14.48 -14.51 0.73
C LEU A 169 15.21 -15.12 -0.46
N ASP A 170 16.51 -15.23 -0.33
CA ASP A 170 17.31 -16.07 -1.22
C ASP A 170 16.98 -17.56 -1.00
N VAL A 171 17.16 -18.37 -2.04
CA VAL A 171 16.80 -19.79 -2.06
C VAL A 171 17.51 -20.65 -1.00
N PHE A 172 18.60 -20.16 -0.44
CA PHE A 172 19.39 -20.86 0.59
C PHE A 172 18.88 -20.62 2.01
N TYR A 173 17.91 -19.72 2.20
CA TYR A 173 17.38 -19.35 3.52
C TYR A 173 15.94 -19.79 3.69
N SER A 174 15.60 -20.24 4.90
CA SER A 174 14.23 -20.56 5.29
C SER A 174 13.55 -19.35 5.95
N ALA A 175 12.21 -19.31 5.88
CA ALA A 175 11.45 -18.27 6.57
C ALA A 175 11.72 -18.29 8.08
N PRO A 176 11.86 -17.11 8.73
CA PRO A 176 12.01 -17.04 10.18
C PRO A 176 10.75 -17.52 10.88
N PRO A 177 10.83 -17.91 12.17
CA PRO A 177 9.65 -18.25 12.98
C PRO A 177 8.63 -17.11 12.94
N THR A 178 7.39 -17.38 12.53
CA THR A 178 6.37 -16.36 12.31
C THR A 178 5.84 -15.83 13.65
N VAL A 179 6.11 -14.55 13.93
CA VAL A 179 5.54 -13.79 15.06
C VAL A 179 4.62 -12.69 14.52
N THR A 180 5.14 -11.85 13.62
CA THR A 180 4.42 -10.74 12.99
C THR A 180 4.09 -11.03 11.52
N GLY A 181 4.82 -11.94 10.88
CA GLY A 181 4.80 -12.20 9.46
C GLY A 181 5.65 -11.23 8.63
N LEU A 182 6.25 -10.21 9.29
CA LEU A 182 7.23 -9.29 8.69
C LEU A 182 8.62 -9.89 8.85
N TYR A 183 9.24 -10.33 7.76
CA TYR A 183 10.49 -11.10 7.84
C TYR A 183 11.64 -10.35 8.47
N LEU A 184 11.74 -9.03 8.26
CA LEU A 184 12.76 -8.23 8.94
C LEU A 184 12.58 -8.23 10.46
N ILE A 185 11.34 -8.07 10.93
CA ILE A 185 11.05 -8.03 12.37
C ILE A 185 11.19 -9.43 12.98
N ASP A 186 10.63 -10.44 12.32
CA ASP A 186 10.65 -11.82 12.81
C ASP A 186 12.08 -12.38 12.89
N ALA A 187 12.93 -12.09 11.90
CA ALA A 187 14.34 -12.45 11.92
C ALA A 187 15.11 -11.75 13.06
N LEU A 188 14.81 -10.46 13.34
CA LEU A 188 15.40 -9.75 14.48
C LEU A 188 14.96 -10.35 15.82
N ILE A 189 13.67 -10.70 15.96
CA ILE A 189 13.15 -11.35 17.18
C ILE A 189 13.82 -12.72 17.38
N ALA A 190 14.00 -13.48 16.31
CA ALA A 190 14.70 -14.77 16.32
C ALA A 190 16.21 -14.66 16.48
N ARG A 191 16.78 -13.43 16.44
CA ARG A 191 18.22 -13.16 16.41
C ARG A 191 18.97 -13.84 15.26
N ASP A 192 18.26 -14.10 14.16
CA ASP A 192 18.82 -14.67 12.94
C ASP A 192 19.24 -13.53 11.98
N PHE A 193 20.47 -13.08 12.14
CA PHE A 193 21.02 -11.97 11.36
C PHE A 193 21.33 -12.35 9.92
N GLU A 194 21.53 -13.63 9.63
CA GLU A 194 21.75 -14.10 8.25
C GLU A 194 20.45 -14.01 7.46
N THR A 195 19.36 -14.56 7.99
CA THR A 195 18.02 -14.42 7.38
C THR A 195 17.59 -12.95 7.31
N PHE A 196 17.88 -12.13 8.33
CA PHE A 196 17.63 -10.69 8.29
C PHE A 196 18.34 -10.01 7.12
N ARG A 197 19.64 -10.30 6.92
CA ARG A 197 20.43 -9.73 5.83
C ARG A 197 19.90 -10.17 4.46
N SER A 198 19.53 -11.44 4.31
CA SER A 198 18.92 -11.97 3.10
C SER A 198 17.59 -11.26 2.80
N ALA A 199 16.69 -11.17 3.78
CA ALA A 199 15.40 -10.49 3.62
C ALA A 199 15.58 -9.00 3.25
N LEU A 200 16.49 -8.31 3.94
CA LEU A 200 16.76 -6.90 3.65
C LEU A 200 17.32 -6.72 2.24
N SER A 201 18.25 -7.55 1.79
CA SER A 201 18.83 -7.46 0.46
C SER A 201 17.79 -7.66 -0.65
N GLN A 202 16.86 -8.59 -0.47
CA GLN A 202 15.75 -8.83 -1.39
C GLN A 202 14.73 -7.68 -1.39
N LEU A 203 14.56 -6.99 -0.27
CA LEU A 203 13.58 -5.93 -0.10
C LEU A 203 14.04 -4.56 -0.64
N ILE A 204 15.37 -4.32 -0.76
CA ILE A 204 15.93 -3.00 -1.14
C ILE A 204 15.41 -2.54 -2.50
N LEU A 205 15.52 -3.33 -3.56
CA LEU A 205 15.13 -2.89 -4.90
C LEU A 205 13.62 -2.68 -5.06
N PRO A 206 12.73 -3.60 -4.60
CA PRO A 206 11.30 -3.37 -4.67
C PRO A 206 10.87 -2.17 -3.81
N ALA A 207 11.43 -1.99 -2.60
CA ALA A 207 11.16 -0.82 -1.77
C ALA A 207 11.67 0.48 -2.41
N ALA A 208 12.86 0.47 -3.03
CA ALA A 208 13.37 1.61 -3.79
C ALA A 208 12.48 1.97 -4.99
N THR A 209 11.92 0.97 -5.67
CA THR A 209 10.96 1.18 -6.76
C THR A 209 9.73 1.96 -6.29
N LEU A 210 9.13 1.53 -5.17
CA LEU A 210 8.00 2.24 -4.55
C LEU A 210 8.41 3.62 -4.03
N ALA A 211 9.60 3.72 -3.43
CA ALA A 211 10.10 4.97 -2.88
C ALA A 211 10.34 6.04 -3.97
N ILE A 212 10.92 5.70 -5.10
CA ILE A 212 11.14 6.62 -6.23
C ILE A 212 9.81 7.21 -6.71
N PHE A 213 8.79 6.37 -6.85
CA PHE A 213 7.45 6.80 -7.25
C PHE A 213 6.81 7.74 -6.22
N SER A 214 6.88 7.40 -4.94
CA SER A 214 6.25 8.16 -3.86
C SER A 214 7.02 9.42 -3.44
N LEU A 215 8.33 9.47 -3.68
CA LEU A 215 9.19 10.60 -3.35
C LEU A 215 8.72 11.90 -4.03
N ALA A 216 8.33 11.84 -5.30
CA ALA A 216 8.01 13.00 -6.11
C ALA A 216 6.86 13.87 -5.56
N PRO A 217 5.65 13.33 -5.28
CA PRO A 217 4.55 14.10 -4.73
C PRO A 217 4.86 14.61 -3.31
N ILE A 218 5.54 13.83 -2.47
CA ILE A 218 5.89 14.22 -1.10
C ILE A 218 6.88 15.37 -1.09
N ALA A 219 7.99 15.28 -1.85
CA ALA A 219 9.01 16.33 -1.92
C ALA A 219 8.45 17.62 -2.51
N ARG A 220 7.61 17.52 -3.57
CA ARG A 220 6.96 18.68 -4.20
C ARG A 220 6.04 19.39 -3.21
N MET A 221 5.19 18.65 -2.49
CA MET A 221 4.27 19.24 -1.51
C MET A 221 5.03 19.85 -0.33
N THR A 222 6.05 19.14 0.18
CA THR A 222 6.91 19.66 1.27
C THR A 222 7.56 20.98 0.86
N ARG A 223 8.14 21.03 -0.35
CA ARG A 223 8.74 22.26 -0.88
C ARG A 223 7.72 23.39 -1.01
N ALA A 224 6.57 23.15 -1.60
CA ALA A 224 5.54 24.16 -1.81
C ALA A 224 4.99 24.72 -0.49
N SER A 225 4.65 23.84 0.45
CA SER A 225 4.15 24.24 1.77
C SER A 225 5.20 25.00 2.58
N MET A 226 6.45 24.54 2.55
CA MET A 226 7.55 25.23 3.22
C MET A 226 7.78 26.64 2.64
N LEU A 227 7.76 26.81 1.32
CA LEU A 227 7.91 28.14 0.69
C LEU A 227 6.80 29.10 1.13
N ALA A 228 5.55 28.63 1.14
CA ALA A 228 4.41 29.45 1.60
C ALA A 228 4.56 29.87 3.07
N VAL A 229 4.94 28.94 3.94
CA VAL A 229 5.10 29.23 5.38
C VAL A 229 6.33 30.13 5.64
N LEU A 230 7.45 29.91 4.96
CA LEU A 230 8.67 30.72 5.13
C LEU A 230 8.47 32.19 4.74
N ALA A 231 7.46 32.51 3.91
CA ALA A 231 7.09 33.86 3.53
C ALA A 231 6.13 34.56 4.53
N SER A 232 5.64 33.85 5.56
CA SER A 232 4.66 34.36 6.52
C SER A 232 5.25 35.34 7.54
N ASP A 233 4.42 36.23 8.08
CA ASP A 233 4.84 37.26 9.03
C ASP A 233 5.32 36.66 10.37
N PHE A 234 4.70 35.56 10.84
CA PHE A 234 5.16 34.93 12.09
C PHE A 234 6.58 34.33 11.95
N VAL A 235 6.97 33.83 10.77
CA VAL A 235 8.34 33.38 10.53
C VAL A 235 9.30 34.57 10.45
N ARG A 236 8.86 35.69 9.86
CA ARG A 236 9.63 36.94 9.86
C ARG A 236 9.88 37.45 11.28
N THR A 237 8.85 37.46 12.11
CA THR A 237 8.97 37.81 13.54
C THR A 237 9.92 36.89 14.28
N ALA A 238 9.81 35.57 14.09
CA ALA A 238 10.72 34.60 14.70
C ALA A 238 12.20 34.85 14.35
N ARG A 239 12.48 35.23 13.11
CA ARG A 239 13.84 35.63 12.67
C ARG A 239 14.29 36.93 13.33
N ALA A 240 13.41 37.94 13.38
CA ALA A 240 13.71 39.23 13.99
C ALA A 240 13.95 39.11 15.51
N SER A 241 13.34 38.13 16.17
CA SER A 241 13.58 37.79 17.58
C SER A 241 14.91 37.08 17.84
N GLY A 242 15.76 36.88 16.82
CA GLY A 242 17.09 36.30 16.99
C GLY A 242 17.11 34.77 17.15
N LEU A 243 16.02 34.06 16.84
CA LEU A 243 15.97 32.61 16.91
C LEU A 243 16.91 31.97 15.90
N SER A 244 17.51 30.82 16.29
CA SER A 244 18.44 30.11 15.40
C SER A 244 17.75 29.66 14.11
N PRO A 245 18.46 29.64 12.95
CA PRO A 245 17.87 29.21 11.68
C PRO A 245 17.24 27.81 11.74
N SER A 246 17.85 26.87 12.48
CA SER A 246 17.30 25.52 12.66
C SER A 246 15.96 25.55 13.39
N THR A 247 15.85 26.35 14.47
CA THR A 247 14.59 26.52 15.21
C THR A 247 13.51 27.14 14.32
N VAL A 248 13.84 28.17 13.56
CA VAL A 248 12.91 28.81 12.63
C VAL A 248 12.42 27.83 11.56
N ILE A 249 13.31 27.04 10.98
CA ILE A 249 12.97 26.10 9.90
C ILE A 249 12.18 24.90 10.43
N VAL A 250 12.67 24.23 11.49
CA VAL A 250 12.08 22.97 11.96
C VAL A 250 10.85 23.23 12.83
N THR A 251 10.97 24.10 13.83
CA THR A 251 9.90 24.27 14.83
C THR A 251 8.79 25.20 14.33
N TYR A 252 9.16 26.31 13.66
CA TYR A 252 8.16 27.28 13.22
C TYR A 252 7.65 27.00 11.82
N ALA A 253 8.53 26.78 10.84
CA ALA A 253 8.09 26.63 9.46
C ALA A 253 7.61 25.21 9.16
N PHE A 254 8.40 24.18 9.43
CA PHE A 254 8.05 22.81 9.04
C PHE A 254 6.80 22.29 9.79
N ARG A 255 6.68 22.56 11.08
CA ARG A 255 5.49 22.16 11.85
C ARG A 255 4.20 22.70 11.24
N ASN A 256 4.21 23.95 10.78
CA ASN A 256 3.04 24.55 10.12
C ASN A 256 2.86 24.09 8.66
N ALA A 257 3.94 23.68 7.98
CA ALA A 257 3.90 23.14 6.64
C ALA A 257 3.46 21.65 6.60
N MET A 258 3.40 20.96 7.75
CA MET A 258 3.11 19.52 7.80
C MET A 258 1.70 19.14 7.40
N LEU A 259 0.69 19.98 7.63
CA LEU A 259 -0.71 19.63 7.34
C LEU A 259 -0.92 19.21 5.86
N PRO A 260 -0.53 20.02 4.85
CA PRO A 260 -0.64 19.59 3.46
C PRO A 260 0.26 18.38 3.12
N VAL A 261 1.39 18.23 3.80
CA VAL A 261 2.30 17.08 3.60
C VAL A 261 1.62 15.79 4.06
N ILE A 262 0.97 15.79 5.23
CA ILE A 262 0.25 14.60 5.74
C ILE A 262 -0.92 14.23 4.83
N THR A 263 -1.67 15.22 4.30
CA THR A 263 -2.70 14.95 3.29
C THR A 263 -2.11 14.25 2.06
N THR A 264 -0.95 14.73 1.61
CA THR A 264 -0.24 14.12 0.48
C THR A 264 0.24 12.71 0.82
N LEU A 265 0.73 12.45 2.04
CA LEU A 265 1.12 11.10 2.48
C LEU A 265 -0.05 10.12 2.43
N SER A 266 -1.26 10.56 2.84
CA SER A 266 -2.49 9.77 2.71
C SER A 266 -2.75 9.35 1.27
N MET A 267 -2.73 10.33 0.39
CA MET A 267 -2.96 10.11 -1.04
C MET A 267 -1.90 9.17 -1.65
N VAL A 268 -0.62 9.42 -1.32
CA VAL A 268 0.50 8.59 -1.80
C VAL A 268 0.37 7.15 -1.30
N PHE A 269 0.04 6.92 -0.04
CA PHE A 269 -0.13 5.58 0.48
C PHE A 269 -1.26 4.82 -0.23
N SER A 270 -2.37 5.50 -0.50
CA SER A 270 -3.48 4.93 -1.28
C SER A 270 -3.02 4.49 -2.68
N PHE A 271 -2.20 5.30 -3.34
CA PHE A 271 -1.60 4.93 -4.62
C PHE A 271 -0.61 3.78 -4.49
N LEU A 272 0.20 3.74 -3.41
CA LEU A 272 1.15 2.66 -3.17
C LEU A 272 0.47 1.30 -3.01
N LEU A 273 -0.70 1.24 -2.38
CA LEU A 273 -1.47 -0.01 -2.28
C LEU A 273 -1.80 -0.61 -3.66
N GLY A 274 -2.15 0.25 -4.64
CA GLY A 274 -2.38 -0.19 -6.02
C GLY A 274 -1.09 -0.48 -6.79
N ALA A 275 -0.08 0.40 -6.68
CA ALA A 275 1.19 0.27 -7.36
C ALA A 275 2.00 -0.95 -6.90
N ASN A 276 1.83 -1.34 -5.63
CA ASN A 276 2.49 -2.49 -5.03
C ASN A 276 2.19 -3.79 -5.80
N VAL A 277 0.97 -3.97 -6.30
CA VAL A 277 0.57 -5.15 -7.09
C VAL A 277 1.52 -5.42 -8.27
N LEU A 278 1.87 -4.35 -9.01
CA LEU A 278 2.77 -4.47 -10.16
C LEU A 278 4.22 -4.71 -9.73
N VAL A 279 4.65 -4.09 -8.64
CA VAL A 279 6.00 -4.30 -8.08
C VAL A 279 6.14 -5.73 -7.55
N GLU A 280 5.13 -6.26 -6.87
CA GLU A 280 5.11 -7.65 -6.42
C GLU A 280 5.32 -8.63 -7.59
N LYS A 281 4.72 -8.36 -8.76
CA LYS A 281 4.92 -9.20 -9.95
C LYS A 281 6.33 -9.08 -10.52
N VAL A 282 6.90 -7.87 -10.59
CA VAL A 282 8.26 -7.66 -11.12
C VAL A 282 9.32 -8.37 -10.27
N PHE A 283 9.14 -8.37 -8.94
CA PHE A 283 10.12 -8.92 -8.00
C PHE A 283 9.76 -10.32 -7.48
N ALA A 284 8.77 -11.00 -8.07
CA ALA A 284 8.24 -12.29 -7.61
C ALA A 284 7.88 -12.28 -6.10
N TRP A 285 7.44 -11.13 -5.59
CA TRP A 285 7.10 -10.92 -4.19
C TRP A 285 5.78 -11.60 -3.85
N PRO A 286 5.73 -12.50 -2.83
CA PRO A 286 4.55 -13.30 -2.53
C PRO A 286 3.51 -12.52 -1.71
N GLY A 287 3.06 -11.38 -2.24
CA GLY A 287 2.08 -10.52 -1.59
C GLY A 287 0.64 -10.82 -2.00
N ILE A 288 -0.29 -10.06 -1.41
CA ILE A 288 -1.73 -10.19 -1.71
C ILE A 288 -2.09 -9.65 -3.09
N GLY A 289 -1.34 -8.68 -3.61
CA GLY A 289 -1.54 -8.15 -4.96
C GLY A 289 -1.18 -9.17 -6.02
N SER A 290 -0.05 -9.85 -5.86
CA SER A 290 0.36 -10.97 -6.73
C SER A 290 -0.68 -12.08 -6.74
N TYR A 291 -1.21 -12.45 -5.58
CA TYR A 291 -2.29 -13.42 -5.42
C TYR A 291 -3.57 -13.02 -6.15
N ALA A 292 -3.99 -11.75 -6.02
CA ALA A 292 -5.17 -11.25 -6.71
C ALA A 292 -5.03 -11.27 -8.23
N VAL A 293 -3.84 -10.93 -8.78
CA VAL A 293 -3.58 -10.99 -10.23
C VAL A 293 -3.63 -12.43 -10.74
N GLU A 294 -3.04 -13.38 -10.02
CA GLU A 294 -3.09 -14.80 -10.38
C GLU A 294 -4.53 -15.32 -10.38
N ALA A 295 -5.29 -14.97 -9.35
CA ALA A 295 -6.70 -15.33 -9.25
C ALA A 295 -7.53 -14.71 -10.38
N LEU A 296 -7.27 -13.45 -10.77
CA LEU A 296 -7.97 -12.79 -11.85
C LEU A 296 -7.72 -13.49 -13.21
N ILE A 297 -6.46 -13.85 -13.48
CA ILE A 297 -6.08 -14.58 -14.70
C ILE A 297 -6.75 -15.96 -14.74
N SER A 298 -6.89 -16.61 -13.58
CA SER A 298 -7.50 -17.93 -13.44
C SER A 298 -9.03 -17.88 -13.29
N SER A 299 -9.66 -16.71 -13.41
CA SER A 299 -11.11 -16.51 -13.17
C SER A 299 -11.58 -17.00 -11.78
N ASP A 300 -10.70 -16.97 -10.80
CA ASP A 300 -10.98 -17.29 -9.40
C ASP A 300 -11.43 -16.03 -8.65
N PHE A 301 -12.74 -15.85 -8.54
CA PHE A 301 -13.29 -14.58 -8.06
C PHE A 301 -13.22 -14.39 -6.54
N ALA A 302 -13.22 -15.47 -5.75
CA ALA A 302 -13.20 -15.37 -4.30
C ALA A 302 -11.91 -14.67 -3.78
N PRO A 303 -10.69 -15.00 -4.24
CA PRO A 303 -9.49 -14.25 -3.92
C PRO A 303 -9.51 -12.79 -4.36
N VAL A 304 -10.08 -12.51 -5.55
CA VAL A 304 -10.19 -11.12 -6.05
C VAL A 304 -11.10 -10.29 -5.14
N GLN A 305 -12.24 -10.85 -4.74
CA GLN A 305 -13.15 -10.21 -3.78
C GLN A 305 -12.47 -9.98 -2.44
N GLY A 306 -11.80 -11.01 -1.90
CA GLY A 306 -11.05 -10.93 -0.64
C GLY A 306 -9.96 -9.86 -0.68
N PHE A 307 -9.22 -9.76 -1.79
CA PHE A 307 -8.21 -8.72 -2.00
C PHE A 307 -8.82 -7.32 -1.97
N VAL A 308 -9.88 -7.06 -2.77
CA VAL A 308 -10.51 -5.74 -2.85
C VAL A 308 -11.07 -5.30 -1.50
N LEU A 309 -11.72 -6.22 -0.77
CA LEU A 309 -12.24 -5.93 0.56
C LEU A 309 -11.11 -5.66 1.57
N THR A 310 -10.02 -6.44 1.52
CA THR A 310 -8.85 -6.21 2.37
C THR A 310 -8.24 -4.83 2.10
N MET A 311 -8.10 -4.45 0.82
CA MET A 311 -7.61 -3.12 0.45
C MET A 311 -8.53 -2.00 0.93
N ALA A 312 -9.86 -2.19 0.84
CA ALA A 312 -10.82 -1.21 1.35
C ALA A 312 -10.71 -1.02 2.86
N VAL A 313 -10.56 -2.11 3.62
CA VAL A 313 -10.34 -2.06 5.07
C VAL A 313 -9.02 -1.37 5.39
N MET A 314 -7.94 -1.72 4.69
CA MET A 314 -6.63 -1.08 4.86
C MET A 314 -6.68 0.43 4.57
N TYR A 315 -7.42 0.83 3.54
CA TYR A 315 -7.65 2.25 3.22
C TYR A 315 -8.41 2.99 4.35
N VAL A 316 -9.46 2.37 4.89
CA VAL A 316 -10.21 2.93 6.04
C VAL A 316 -9.32 3.07 7.28
N LEU A 317 -8.53 2.04 7.60
CA LEU A 317 -7.59 2.07 8.73
C LEU A 317 -6.53 3.16 8.54
N LEU A 318 -5.99 3.30 7.33
CA LEU A 318 -5.05 4.37 7.03
C LEU A 318 -5.66 5.75 7.26
N ASN A 319 -6.85 6.02 6.69
CA ASN A 319 -7.49 7.30 6.87
C ASN A 319 -7.73 7.61 8.35
N LEU A 320 -8.10 6.60 9.14
CA LEU A 320 -8.23 6.74 10.60
C LEU A 320 -6.90 7.14 11.26
N VAL A 321 -5.79 6.49 10.89
CA VAL A 321 -4.45 6.84 11.39
C VAL A 321 -4.10 8.28 11.04
N ILE A 322 -4.38 8.72 9.82
CA ILE A 322 -4.12 10.08 9.37
C ILE A 322 -4.97 11.11 10.10
N ASP A 323 -6.24 10.81 10.33
CA ASP A 323 -7.13 11.67 11.12
C ASP A 323 -6.63 11.84 12.58
N ILE A 324 -6.07 10.75 13.15
CA ILE A 324 -5.41 10.80 14.46
C ILE A 324 -4.17 11.69 14.40
N LEU A 325 -3.34 11.56 13.36
CA LEU A 325 -2.15 12.39 13.16
C LEU A 325 -2.52 13.87 13.01
N TYR A 326 -3.59 14.19 12.27
CA TYR A 326 -4.11 15.57 12.20
C TYR A 326 -4.46 16.10 13.58
N GLY A 327 -5.21 15.34 14.39
CA GLY A 327 -5.60 15.75 15.74
C GLY A 327 -4.43 15.88 16.71
N VAL A 328 -3.29 15.25 16.45
CA VAL A 328 -2.05 15.39 17.25
C VAL A 328 -1.27 16.63 16.82
N ILE A 329 -1.20 16.93 15.53
CA ILE A 329 -0.38 18.01 14.98
C ILE A 329 -1.10 19.36 15.09
N ASP A 330 -2.39 19.40 14.81
CA ASP A 330 -3.21 20.61 14.96
C ASP A 330 -4.36 20.38 15.98
N PRO A 331 -4.19 20.85 17.22
CA PRO A 331 -5.23 20.74 18.24
C PRO A 331 -6.54 21.45 17.89
N ARG A 332 -6.54 22.40 16.93
CA ARG A 332 -7.74 23.15 16.52
C ARG A 332 -8.73 22.24 15.78
N VAL A 333 -8.25 21.24 15.07
CA VAL A 333 -9.09 20.23 14.39
C VAL A 333 -9.91 19.40 15.39
N ARG A 334 -9.52 19.35 16.65
CA ARG A 334 -10.26 18.65 17.72
C ARG A 334 -11.53 19.38 18.15
N LEU A 335 -11.67 20.67 17.87
CA LEU A 335 -12.78 21.51 18.34
C LEU A 335 -13.94 21.55 17.33
N GLU A 336 -13.73 21.17 16.08
CA GLU A 336 -14.73 21.20 15.01
C GLU A 336 -15.38 19.82 14.73
N GLY A 337 -14.99 18.78 15.41
CA GLY A 337 -15.55 17.40 15.32
C GLY A 337 -16.31 16.98 16.55
#